data_4c7c7bf7703b1fb82307ce26cf8a56bd
#
_entry.id   4c7c7bf7703b1fb82307ce26cf8a56bd
#
_cell.length_a   1.000
_cell.length_b   1.000
_cell.length_c   1.000
_cell.angle_alpha   90.00
_cell.angle_beta   90.00
_cell.angle_gamma   90.00
#
_symmetry.space_group_name_H-M   'P 1'
#
loop_
_entity.id
_entity.type
_entity.pdbx_description
1 polymer ?
#
loop_
_entity_poly.entity_id
_entity_poly.type
_entity_poly.pdbx_seq_one_letter_code
_entity_poly.pdbx_strand_id
1 'polypeptide(L)'
;ETTRLFIPFFLAGVLGLVMPQILGSGHALIDMAAEGNLMLTSLLILFAAKFLFSLICFGSGAPGGIFFPLLVLGALLGGAYSTFAVQYMGLDASYISNMVLLAMAGYFTAIVRAPITGIILIFEMTGQVSQMLSMSLVSIVAYLVASALKSEPIYESLLSGLLKRRGEKLPEGTGEKILQEFVICHNSLLQDKMIQQIEWPKNCLLVSIKRGGNELIPKGRTILFPGDVLVTLTDEKDAPAVYDYMEEVCAEKKE
;
A
#
# COMPACT_ATOMS: atom_id res chain seq x y z
N GLU A 1 2.84 9.05 -26.50
CA GLU A 1 3.39 8.04 -25.56
C GLU A 1 4.86 7.71 -25.85
N THR A 2 5.24 7.50 -27.10
CA THR A 2 6.61 7.15 -27.51
C THR A 2 7.69 8.18 -27.08
N THR A 3 7.34 9.47 -27.13
CA THR A 3 8.24 10.57 -26.75
C THR A 3 8.59 10.56 -25.25
N ARG A 4 7.70 10.07 -24.40
CA ARG A 4 7.92 9.99 -22.95
C ARG A 4 8.96 8.91 -22.57
N LEU A 5 9.04 7.85 -23.36
CA LEU A 5 10.00 6.77 -23.17
C LEU A 5 11.40 7.17 -23.65
N PHE A 6 11.51 8.08 -24.61
CA PHE A 6 12.80 8.50 -25.14
C PHE A 6 13.69 9.15 -24.06
N ILE A 7 13.12 9.94 -23.16
CA ILE A 7 13.87 10.64 -22.11
C ILE A 7 14.59 9.66 -21.17
N PRO A 8 13.91 8.67 -20.53
CA PRO A 8 14.60 7.73 -19.66
C PRO A 8 15.61 6.86 -20.39
N PHE A 9 15.35 6.45 -21.64
CA PHE A 9 16.31 5.67 -22.41
C PHE A 9 17.57 6.46 -22.77
N PHE A 10 17.41 7.71 -23.21
CA PHE A 10 18.56 8.58 -23.48
C PHE A 10 19.37 8.84 -22.22
N LEU A 11 18.68 9.15 -21.11
CA LEU A 11 19.34 9.37 -19.82
C LEU A 11 20.03 8.10 -19.32
N ALA A 12 19.44 6.92 -19.49
CA ALA A 12 20.07 5.64 -19.18
C ALA A 12 21.34 5.43 -20.01
N GLY A 13 21.34 5.80 -21.29
CA GLY A 13 22.55 5.75 -22.14
C GLY A 13 23.67 6.65 -21.60
N VAL A 14 23.35 7.89 -21.25
CA VAL A 14 24.31 8.84 -20.66
C VAL A 14 24.83 8.34 -19.31
N LEU A 15 23.93 7.91 -18.42
CA LEU A 15 24.31 7.37 -17.11
C LEU A 15 25.11 6.08 -17.22
N GLY A 16 24.85 5.26 -18.24
CA GLY A 16 25.62 4.05 -18.51
C GLY A 16 27.09 4.32 -18.82
N LEU A 17 27.41 5.48 -19.39
CA LEU A 17 28.78 5.90 -19.68
C LEU A 17 29.47 6.58 -18.48
N VAL A 18 28.71 7.33 -17.66
CA VAL A 18 29.25 8.16 -16.58
C VAL A 18 29.17 7.46 -15.22
N MET A 19 28.06 6.80 -14.93
CA MET A 19 27.77 6.17 -13.62
C MET A 19 27.01 4.86 -13.81
N PRO A 20 27.61 3.82 -14.40
CA PRO A 20 26.93 2.57 -14.76
C PRO A 20 26.28 1.87 -13.55
N GLN A 21 26.79 2.06 -12.34
CA GLN A 21 26.27 1.47 -11.10
C GLN A 21 24.85 1.96 -10.74
N ILE A 22 24.39 3.09 -11.29
CA ILE A 22 23.03 3.61 -11.05
C ILE A 22 21.99 2.81 -11.84
N LEU A 23 22.38 2.20 -12.95
CA LEU A 23 21.49 1.44 -13.82
C LEU A 23 21.11 0.07 -13.23
N GLY A 24 20.08 -0.52 -13.81
CA GLY A 24 19.59 -1.84 -13.39
C GLY A 24 18.95 -1.85 -12.01
N SER A 25 18.97 -3.02 -11.35
CA SER A 25 18.40 -3.21 -10.02
C SER A 25 19.09 -2.36 -8.95
N GLY A 26 20.38 -2.07 -9.12
CA GLY A 26 21.19 -1.34 -8.15
C GLY A 26 21.73 -2.20 -7.01
N HIS A 27 21.74 -3.53 -7.14
CA HIS A 27 22.25 -4.44 -6.10
C HIS A 27 23.70 -4.08 -5.70
N ALA A 28 24.54 -3.80 -6.67
CA ALA A 28 25.91 -3.34 -6.42
C ALA A 28 26.00 -2.07 -5.54
N LEU A 29 25.01 -1.18 -5.61
CA LEU A 29 24.96 0.01 -4.75
C LEU A 29 24.65 -0.33 -3.29
N ILE A 30 23.87 -1.39 -3.04
CA ILE A 30 23.59 -1.88 -1.68
C ILE A 30 24.88 -2.41 -1.07
N ASP A 31 25.60 -3.26 -1.83
CA ASP A 31 26.88 -3.84 -1.39
C ASP A 31 27.92 -2.74 -1.11
N MET A 32 28.09 -1.79 -2.03
CA MET A 32 28.99 -0.66 -1.85
C MET A 32 28.64 0.21 -0.63
N ALA A 33 27.34 0.41 -0.34
CA ALA A 33 26.90 1.16 0.83
C ALA A 33 27.16 0.38 2.13
N ALA A 34 26.98 -0.95 2.10
CA ALA A 34 27.18 -1.83 3.26
C ALA A 34 28.66 -2.06 3.61
N GLU A 35 29.57 -2.01 2.62
CA GLU A 35 31.01 -2.11 2.83
C GLU A 35 31.61 -0.91 3.60
N GLY A 36 30.93 0.26 3.58
CA GLY A 36 31.35 1.44 4.30
C GLY A 36 32.60 2.16 3.73
N ASN A 37 33.01 1.80 2.52
CA ASN A 37 34.23 2.32 1.87
C ASN A 37 33.99 3.65 1.14
N LEU A 38 32.73 4.10 1.03
CA LEU A 38 32.36 5.32 0.31
C LEU A 38 32.37 6.55 1.22
N MET A 39 32.84 7.66 0.67
CA MET A 39 32.72 8.96 1.33
C MET A 39 31.26 9.39 1.40
N LEU A 40 30.89 10.15 2.45
CA LEU A 40 29.55 10.70 2.64
C LEU A 40 29.05 11.46 1.40
N THR A 41 29.90 12.29 0.79
CA THR A 41 29.56 13.04 -0.43
C THR A 41 29.22 12.13 -1.62
N SER A 42 29.97 11.04 -1.79
CA SER A 42 29.72 10.06 -2.86
C SER A 42 28.36 9.36 -2.66
N LEU A 43 28.03 8.95 -1.43
CA LEU A 43 26.74 8.34 -1.08
C LEU A 43 25.58 9.29 -1.35
N LEU A 44 25.70 10.57 -1.00
CA LEU A 44 24.67 11.58 -1.26
C LEU A 44 24.48 11.85 -2.77
N ILE A 45 25.58 11.89 -3.54
CA ILE A 45 25.51 12.06 -5.00
C ILE A 45 24.84 10.85 -5.64
N LEU A 46 25.21 9.62 -5.24
CA LEU A 46 24.62 8.39 -5.73
C LEU A 46 23.10 8.32 -5.37
N PHE A 47 22.76 8.71 -4.15
CA PHE A 47 21.35 8.80 -3.73
C PHE A 47 20.58 9.78 -4.61
N ALA A 48 21.06 11.02 -4.76
CA ALA A 48 20.39 12.03 -5.57
C ALA A 48 20.24 11.59 -7.04
N ALA A 49 21.30 11.04 -7.62
CA ALA A 49 21.30 10.55 -9.01
C ALA A 49 20.32 9.36 -9.19
N LYS A 50 20.34 8.38 -8.29
CA LYS A 50 19.42 7.23 -8.33
C LYS A 50 17.97 7.66 -8.10
N PHE A 51 17.73 8.58 -7.17
CA PHE A 51 16.42 9.12 -6.88
C PHE A 51 15.83 9.85 -8.10
N LEU A 52 16.57 10.79 -8.68
CA LEU A 52 16.14 11.53 -9.87
C LEU A 52 15.92 10.63 -11.08
N PHE A 53 16.83 9.69 -11.31
CA PHE A 53 16.67 8.72 -12.39
C PHE A 53 15.42 7.85 -12.21
N SER A 54 15.18 7.37 -10.98
CA SER A 54 13.97 6.60 -10.66
C SER A 54 12.69 7.42 -10.87
N LEU A 55 12.66 8.70 -10.44
CA LEU A 55 11.51 9.59 -10.67
C LEU A 55 11.21 9.75 -12.16
N ILE A 56 12.24 9.95 -12.99
CA ILE A 56 12.08 10.10 -14.44
C ILE A 56 11.56 8.81 -15.07
N CYS A 57 12.11 7.65 -14.67
CA CYS A 57 11.66 6.34 -15.17
C CYS A 57 10.21 6.06 -14.81
N PHE A 58 9.80 6.26 -13.56
CA PHE A 58 8.41 6.06 -13.13
C PHE A 58 7.47 7.10 -13.75
N GLY A 59 7.90 8.35 -13.86
CA GLY A 59 7.14 9.43 -14.50
C GLY A 59 6.85 9.19 -15.98
N SER A 60 7.70 8.42 -16.68
CA SER A 60 7.52 8.07 -18.10
C SER A 60 6.34 7.12 -18.36
N GLY A 61 5.92 6.37 -17.33
CA GLY A 61 4.89 5.34 -17.43
C GLY A 61 5.41 4.00 -17.99
N ALA A 62 6.74 3.82 -18.06
CA ALA A 62 7.32 2.53 -18.40
C ALA A 62 6.99 1.49 -17.31
N PRO A 63 6.61 0.25 -17.68
CA PRO A 63 6.40 -0.80 -16.70
C PRO A 63 7.72 -1.14 -15.99
N GLY A 64 7.71 -1.16 -14.67
CA GLY A 64 8.90 -1.47 -13.87
C GLY A 64 8.56 -1.78 -12.42
N GLY A 65 9.42 -2.56 -11.76
CA GLY A 65 9.30 -2.86 -10.34
C GLY A 65 9.78 -1.68 -9.48
N ILE A 66 9.08 -1.39 -8.39
CA ILE A 66 9.45 -0.32 -7.46
C ILE A 66 10.27 -0.83 -6.27
N PHE A 67 10.24 -2.13 -5.98
CA PHE A 67 10.85 -2.71 -4.77
C PHE A 67 12.35 -2.45 -4.68
N PHE A 68 13.12 -2.92 -5.66
CA PHE A 68 14.57 -2.78 -5.64
C PHE A 68 15.04 -1.32 -5.63
N PRO A 69 14.50 -0.42 -6.46
CA PRO A 69 14.84 1.00 -6.38
C PRO A 69 14.62 1.61 -5.00
N LEU A 70 13.54 1.24 -4.28
CA LEU A 70 13.29 1.71 -2.92
C LEU A 70 14.31 1.17 -1.91
N LEU A 71 14.66 -0.12 -2.00
CA LEU A 71 15.67 -0.72 -1.14
C LEU A 71 17.05 -0.07 -1.35
N VAL A 72 17.43 0.19 -2.61
CA VAL A 72 18.70 0.88 -2.94
C VAL A 72 18.74 2.29 -2.37
N LEU A 73 17.64 3.04 -2.48
CA LEU A 73 17.57 4.38 -1.90
C LEU A 73 17.66 4.32 -0.36
N GLY A 74 17.00 3.35 0.26
CA GLY A 74 17.13 3.10 1.70
C GLY A 74 18.57 2.75 2.10
N ALA A 75 19.26 1.90 1.31
CA ALA A 75 20.65 1.52 1.55
C ALA A 75 21.60 2.71 1.46
N LEU A 76 21.45 3.55 0.43
CA LEU A 76 22.29 4.75 0.26
C LEU A 76 22.08 5.77 1.38
N LEU A 77 20.84 5.96 1.84
CA LEU A 77 20.53 6.80 3.01
C LEU A 77 21.14 6.21 4.29
N GLY A 78 21.00 4.89 4.49
CA GLY A 78 21.59 4.19 5.62
C GLY A 78 23.12 4.27 5.62
N GLY A 79 23.74 4.08 4.46
CA GLY A 79 25.18 4.25 4.27
C GLY A 79 25.65 5.68 4.55
N ALA A 80 24.92 6.69 4.06
CA ALA A 80 25.22 8.08 4.34
C ALA A 80 25.10 8.43 5.83
N TYR A 81 24.01 7.97 6.46
CA TYR A 81 23.83 8.19 7.90
C TYR A 81 24.89 7.47 8.74
N SER A 82 25.20 6.21 8.43
CA SER A 82 26.21 5.45 9.19
C SER A 82 27.61 6.04 9.00
N THR A 83 27.99 6.44 7.79
CA THR A 83 29.26 7.12 7.52
C THR A 83 29.35 8.43 8.29
N PHE A 84 28.27 9.22 8.31
CA PHE A 84 28.21 10.43 9.14
C PHE A 84 28.35 10.12 10.64
N ALA A 85 27.65 9.07 11.14
CA ALA A 85 27.71 8.68 12.53
C ALA A 85 29.09 8.16 12.95
N VAL A 86 29.77 7.41 12.10
CA VAL A 86 31.18 6.99 12.32
C VAL A 86 32.10 8.20 12.38
N GLN A 87 31.93 9.15 11.48
CA GLN A 87 32.86 10.27 11.32
C GLN A 87 32.71 11.34 12.42
N TYR A 88 31.46 11.60 12.86
CA TYR A 88 31.15 12.73 13.76
C TYR A 88 30.63 12.29 15.14
N MET A 89 30.07 11.11 15.27
CA MET A 89 29.47 10.63 16.53
C MET A 89 30.30 9.53 17.20
N GLY A 90 31.38 9.07 16.55
CA GLY A 90 32.26 8.02 17.09
C GLY A 90 31.62 6.62 17.08
N LEU A 91 30.67 6.36 16.18
CA LEU A 91 30.12 5.03 16.02
C LEU A 91 31.20 4.09 15.45
N ASP A 92 31.21 2.83 15.92
CA ASP A 92 32.10 1.82 15.36
C ASP A 92 31.71 1.46 13.92
N ALA A 93 32.67 1.41 13.01
CA ALA A 93 32.46 1.11 11.60
C ALA A 93 31.83 -0.28 11.35
N SER A 94 31.97 -1.21 12.30
CA SER A 94 31.34 -2.53 12.22
C SER A 94 29.80 -2.50 12.16
N TYR A 95 29.18 -1.40 12.59
CA TYR A 95 27.72 -1.23 12.54
C TYR A 95 27.21 -0.69 11.22
N ILE A 96 28.06 -0.29 10.26
CA ILE A 96 27.63 0.31 8.98
C ILE A 96 26.66 -0.61 8.24
N SER A 97 27.02 -1.88 8.05
CA SER A 97 26.17 -2.86 7.35
C SER A 97 24.81 -3.01 8.02
N ASN A 98 24.78 -3.08 9.37
CA ASN A 98 23.54 -3.17 10.14
C ASN A 98 22.65 -1.93 9.95
N MET A 99 23.25 -0.74 9.99
CA MET A 99 22.51 0.52 9.77
C MET A 99 21.94 0.62 8.37
N VAL A 100 22.65 0.11 7.37
CA VAL A 100 22.16 0.03 5.97
C VAL A 100 20.90 -0.84 5.90
N LEU A 101 20.93 -2.04 6.51
CA LEU A 101 19.76 -2.94 6.52
C LEU A 101 18.56 -2.33 7.25
N LEU A 102 18.79 -1.68 8.39
CA LEU A 102 17.74 -1.01 9.14
C LEU A 102 17.12 0.15 8.33
N ALA A 103 17.95 0.92 7.65
CA ALA A 103 17.47 2.02 6.80
C ALA A 103 16.68 1.52 5.59
N MET A 104 17.09 0.39 4.98
CA MET A 104 16.33 -0.26 3.91
C MET A 104 14.92 -0.65 4.38
N ALA A 105 14.82 -1.29 5.56
CA ALA A 105 13.54 -1.72 6.15
C ALA A 105 12.64 -0.51 6.46
N GLY A 106 13.19 0.51 7.10
CA GLY A 106 12.48 1.73 7.48
C GLY A 106 12.00 2.52 6.25
N TYR A 107 12.88 2.73 5.27
CA TYR A 107 12.55 3.46 4.04
C TYR A 107 11.48 2.76 3.22
N PHE A 108 11.62 1.44 3.04
CA PHE A 108 10.61 0.64 2.36
C PHE A 108 9.25 0.72 3.06
N THR A 109 9.24 0.53 4.39
CA THR A 109 8.01 0.58 5.17
C THR A 109 7.35 1.96 5.13
N ALA A 110 8.12 3.04 5.21
CA ALA A 110 7.59 4.39 5.16
C ALA A 110 6.84 4.70 3.85
N ILE A 111 7.31 4.15 2.73
CA ILE A 111 6.77 4.43 1.39
C ILE A 111 5.68 3.43 1.00
N VAL A 112 5.91 2.13 1.23
CA VAL A 112 5.00 1.05 0.80
C VAL A 112 3.90 0.78 1.82
N ARG A 113 4.11 1.12 3.09
CA ARG A 113 3.21 0.84 4.23
C ARG A 113 3.04 -0.66 4.52
N ALA A 114 4.03 -1.48 4.17
CA ALA A 114 4.04 -2.92 4.37
C ALA A 114 5.25 -3.34 5.23
N PRO A 115 5.23 -3.16 6.57
CA PRO A 115 6.38 -3.44 7.43
C PRO A 115 6.82 -4.90 7.37
N ILE A 116 5.89 -5.85 7.45
CA ILE A 116 6.20 -7.29 7.42
C ILE A 116 6.89 -7.68 6.11
N THR A 117 6.37 -7.18 4.98
CA THR A 117 6.95 -7.46 3.66
C THR A 117 8.40 -6.95 3.56
N GLY A 118 8.66 -5.74 4.06
CA GLY A 118 10.01 -5.17 4.06
C GLY A 118 10.99 -5.98 4.88
N ILE A 119 10.58 -6.40 6.09
CA ILE A 119 11.42 -7.20 7.00
C ILE A 119 11.74 -8.56 6.38
N ILE A 120 10.72 -9.27 5.88
CA ILE A 120 10.89 -10.61 5.29
C ILE A 120 11.76 -10.52 4.03
N LEU A 121 11.55 -9.52 3.18
CA LEU A 121 12.33 -9.34 1.96
C LEU A 121 13.82 -9.12 2.27
N ILE A 122 14.15 -8.29 3.24
CA ILE A 122 15.53 -8.03 3.62
C ILE A 122 16.13 -9.26 4.31
N PHE A 123 15.35 -9.94 5.15
CA PHE A 123 15.77 -11.20 5.75
C PHE A 123 16.10 -12.25 4.69
N GLU A 124 15.26 -12.41 3.67
CA GLU A 124 15.47 -13.36 2.58
C GLU A 124 16.73 -13.03 1.74
N MET A 125 17.00 -11.75 1.54
CA MET A 125 18.21 -11.29 0.85
C MET A 125 19.50 -11.51 1.66
N THR A 126 19.44 -11.39 2.99
CA THR A 126 20.64 -11.38 3.85
C THR A 126 20.84 -12.67 4.64
N GLY A 127 19.78 -13.43 4.88
CA GLY A 127 19.79 -14.62 5.75
C GLY A 127 20.04 -14.31 7.24
N GLN A 128 20.04 -13.05 7.66
CA GLN A 128 20.41 -12.64 9.02
C GLN A 128 19.20 -12.55 9.96
N VAL A 129 18.89 -13.61 10.68
CA VAL A 129 17.81 -13.65 11.68
C VAL A 129 18.07 -12.68 12.83
N SER A 130 19.33 -12.46 13.22
CA SER A 130 19.72 -11.60 14.34
C SER A 130 19.25 -10.15 14.22
N GLN A 131 19.02 -9.67 12.99
CA GLN A 131 18.59 -8.29 12.74
C GLN A 131 17.06 -8.12 12.68
N MET A 132 16.27 -9.22 12.71
CA MET A 132 14.81 -9.16 12.53
C MET A 132 14.12 -8.30 13.59
N LEU A 133 14.55 -8.38 14.85
CA LEU A 133 13.97 -7.58 15.93
C LEU A 133 14.21 -6.09 15.71
N SER A 134 15.43 -5.71 15.37
CA SER A 134 15.81 -4.32 15.11
C SER A 134 15.10 -3.77 13.88
N MET A 135 15.03 -4.56 12.79
CA MET A 135 14.27 -4.21 11.58
C MET A 135 12.78 -4.03 11.88
N SER A 136 12.18 -4.89 12.72
CA SER A 136 10.78 -4.78 13.11
C SER A 136 10.51 -3.48 13.86
N LEU A 137 11.37 -3.12 14.80
CA LEU A 137 11.22 -1.89 15.58
C LEU A 137 11.33 -0.66 14.69
N VAL A 138 12.35 -0.60 13.82
CA VAL A 138 12.53 0.52 12.88
C VAL A 138 11.36 0.61 11.91
N SER A 139 10.87 -0.52 11.40
CA SER A 139 9.72 -0.55 10.48
C SER A 139 8.43 -0.06 11.14
N ILE A 140 8.16 -0.46 12.39
CA ILE A 140 6.99 0.03 13.14
C ILE A 140 7.09 1.55 13.34
N VAL A 141 8.24 2.06 13.77
CA VAL A 141 8.45 3.50 13.96
C VAL A 141 8.28 4.24 12.62
N ALA A 142 8.88 3.73 11.54
CA ALA A 142 8.75 4.32 10.21
C ALA A 142 7.29 4.37 9.74
N TYR A 143 6.52 3.29 9.97
CA TYR A 143 5.09 3.24 9.68
C TYR A 143 4.31 4.30 10.47
N LEU A 144 4.53 4.38 11.78
CA LEU A 144 3.84 5.34 12.65
C LEU A 144 4.15 6.78 12.27
N VAL A 145 5.43 7.11 12.03
CA VAL A 145 5.84 8.46 11.62
C VAL A 145 5.24 8.85 10.29
N ALA A 146 5.32 7.96 9.30
CA ALA A 146 4.76 8.23 8.00
C ALA A 146 3.22 8.33 8.03
N SER A 147 2.53 7.60 8.93
CA SER A 147 1.09 7.73 9.17
C SER A 147 0.74 9.05 9.86
N ALA A 148 1.52 9.46 10.86
CA ALA A 148 1.36 10.75 11.54
C ALA A 148 1.53 11.93 10.59
N LEU A 149 2.45 11.83 9.63
CA LEU A 149 2.66 12.83 8.58
C LEU A 149 1.60 12.78 7.46
N LYS A 150 0.64 11.86 7.53
CA LYS A 150 -0.42 11.66 6.52
C LYS A 150 0.13 11.50 5.09
N SER A 151 1.31 10.90 4.97
CA SER A 151 1.89 10.58 3.68
C SER A 151 1.09 9.47 3.02
N GLU A 152 0.66 9.64 1.77
CA GLU A 152 -0.06 8.59 1.04
C GLU A 152 0.85 7.41 0.69
N PRO A 153 0.37 6.15 0.82
CA PRO A 153 1.10 4.98 0.35
C PRO A 153 1.38 5.06 -1.16
N ILE A 154 2.54 4.57 -1.59
CA ILE A 154 2.96 4.70 -3.00
C ILE A 154 1.96 4.06 -3.98
N TYR A 155 1.36 2.92 -3.63
CA TYR A 155 0.41 2.24 -4.51
C TYR A 155 -0.90 3.01 -4.69
N GLU A 156 -1.42 3.63 -3.64
CA GLU A 156 -2.61 4.49 -3.71
C GLU A 156 -2.33 5.73 -4.56
N SER A 157 -1.17 6.34 -4.35
CA SER A 157 -0.72 7.50 -5.12
C SER A 157 -0.54 7.18 -6.61
N LEU A 158 0.03 6.01 -6.94
CA LEU A 158 0.16 5.54 -8.32
C LEU A 158 -1.21 5.22 -8.95
N LEU A 159 -2.10 4.56 -8.21
CA LEU A 159 -3.46 4.24 -8.67
C LEU A 159 -4.25 5.52 -8.94
N SER A 160 -4.23 6.48 -8.02
CA SER A 160 -4.90 7.76 -8.18
C SER A 160 -4.38 8.53 -9.40
N GLY A 161 -3.07 8.51 -9.62
CA GLY A 161 -2.43 9.09 -10.79
C GLY A 161 -2.85 8.42 -12.11
N LEU A 162 -3.02 7.10 -12.11
CA LEU A 162 -3.47 6.30 -13.26
C LEU A 162 -4.92 6.59 -13.62
N LEU A 163 -5.81 6.61 -12.63
CA LEU A 163 -7.25 6.90 -12.80
C LEU A 163 -7.47 8.33 -13.32
N LYS A 164 -6.77 9.31 -12.74
CA LYS A 164 -6.80 10.70 -13.24
C LYS A 164 -6.37 10.81 -14.71
N ARG A 165 -5.36 10.05 -15.14
CA ARG A 165 -4.91 10.03 -16.55
C ARG A 165 -5.93 9.41 -17.50
N ARG A 166 -6.76 8.47 -17.02
CA ARG A 166 -7.84 7.83 -17.78
C ARG A 166 -9.12 8.65 -17.80
N GLY A 167 -9.18 9.76 -17.06
CA GLY A 167 -10.39 10.56 -16.89
C GLY A 167 -11.46 9.86 -16.04
N GLU A 168 -11.10 8.76 -15.39
CA GLU A 168 -11.94 8.08 -14.43
C GLU A 168 -11.82 8.83 -13.09
N LYS A 169 -12.97 9.20 -12.51
CA LYS A 169 -12.99 9.71 -11.14
C LYS A 169 -12.55 8.58 -10.23
N LEU A 170 -11.64 8.91 -9.29
CA LEU A 170 -11.47 8.05 -8.12
C LEU A 170 -12.87 7.75 -7.58
N PRO A 171 -13.20 6.49 -7.27
CA PRO A 171 -14.40 6.23 -6.49
C PRO A 171 -14.31 7.14 -5.26
N GLU A 172 -15.26 8.06 -5.12
CA GLU A 172 -15.38 8.87 -3.91
C GLU A 172 -15.74 7.89 -2.79
N GLY A 173 -14.75 7.38 -2.08
CA GLY A 173 -14.89 6.38 -1.05
C GLY A 173 -13.73 5.40 -1.06
N THR A 174 -12.56 5.84 -0.59
CA THR A 174 -11.50 4.97 -0.06
C THR A 174 -11.87 4.52 1.38
N GLY A 175 -13.15 4.31 1.66
CA GLY A 175 -13.60 3.54 2.80
C GLY A 175 -13.49 2.06 2.45
N GLU A 176 -12.95 1.26 3.34
CA GLU A 176 -13.09 -0.19 3.24
C GLU A 176 -14.57 -0.51 3.06
N LYS A 177 -14.88 -1.43 2.12
CA LYS A 177 -16.25 -1.89 1.96
C LYS A 177 -16.50 -2.98 2.97
N ILE A 178 -17.56 -2.83 3.74
CA ILE A 178 -17.92 -3.76 4.80
C ILE A 178 -19.13 -4.56 4.36
N LEU A 179 -19.09 -5.86 4.64
CA LEU A 179 -20.24 -6.75 4.53
C LEU A 179 -21.00 -6.73 5.86
N GLN A 180 -22.30 -6.49 5.80
CA GLN A 180 -23.19 -6.54 6.94
C GLN A 180 -24.29 -7.57 6.69
N GLU A 181 -24.67 -8.32 7.71
CA GLU A 181 -25.71 -9.35 7.64
C GLU A 181 -26.90 -8.95 8.48
N PHE A 182 -28.10 -9.02 7.89
CA PHE A 182 -29.37 -8.68 8.55
C PHE A 182 -30.35 -9.83 8.41
N VAL A 183 -30.96 -10.24 9.50
CA VAL A 183 -31.96 -11.31 9.52
C VAL A 183 -33.37 -10.69 9.42
N ILE A 184 -34.14 -11.18 8.47
CA ILE A 184 -35.55 -10.76 8.33
C ILE A 184 -36.40 -11.43 9.43
N CYS A 185 -36.94 -10.63 10.35
CA CYS A 185 -37.81 -11.11 11.38
C CYS A 185 -39.27 -11.31 10.88
N HIS A 186 -40.07 -12.10 11.59
CA HIS A 186 -41.49 -12.18 11.37
C HIS A 186 -42.14 -10.81 11.56
N ASN A 187 -43.17 -10.51 10.77
CA ASN A 187 -43.89 -9.22 10.77
C ASN A 187 -43.01 -7.99 10.49
N SER A 188 -41.81 -8.18 9.91
CA SER A 188 -40.96 -7.07 9.50
C SER A 188 -41.51 -6.34 8.27
N LEU A 189 -41.00 -5.11 8.04
CA LEU A 189 -41.41 -4.31 6.87
C LEU A 189 -41.00 -4.94 5.54
N LEU A 190 -40.02 -5.87 5.54
CA LEU A 190 -39.50 -6.51 4.35
C LEU A 190 -40.15 -7.86 4.02
N GLN A 191 -40.93 -8.42 4.96
CA GLN A 191 -41.59 -9.70 4.76
C GLN A 191 -42.51 -9.67 3.53
N ASP A 192 -42.46 -10.71 2.70
CA ASP A 192 -43.27 -10.95 1.51
C ASP A 192 -43.14 -9.88 0.41
N LYS A 193 -42.15 -8.95 0.52
CA LYS A 193 -41.88 -7.96 -0.51
C LYS A 193 -40.85 -8.45 -1.51
N MET A 194 -40.96 -7.98 -2.74
CA MET A 194 -39.92 -8.13 -3.76
C MET A 194 -38.81 -7.12 -3.51
N ILE A 195 -37.55 -7.49 -3.81
CA ILE A 195 -36.39 -6.62 -3.63
C ILE A 195 -36.56 -5.27 -4.35
N GLN A 196 -37.18 -5.25 -5.53
CA GLN A 196 -37.44 -4.02 -6.31
C GLN A 196 -38.50 -3.09 -5.69
N GLN A 197 -39.25 -3.54 -4.69
CA GLN A 197 -40.28 -2.75 -3.99
C GLN A 197 -39.72 -2.09 -2.72
N ILE A 198 -38.47 -2.37 -2.39
CA ILE A 198 -37.81 -1.89 -1.18
C ILE A 198 -37.00 -0.65 -1.53
N GLU A 199 -37.14 0.38 -0.72
CA GLU A 199 -36.30 1.56 -0.77
C GLU A 199 -34.97 1.25 -0.06
N TRP A 200 -33.91 0.96 -0.85
CA TRP A 200 -32.61 0.67 -0.30
C TRP A 200 -31.87 1.97 0.06
N PRO A 201 -31.08 1.98 1.14
CA PRO A 201 -30.24 3.11 1.47
C PRO A 201 -29.25 3.42 0.32
N LYS A 202 -28.92 4.70 0.15
CA LYS A 202 -27.86 5.10 -0.78
C LYS A 202 -26.57 4.43 -0.36
N ASN A 203 -25.79 3.95 -1.32
CA ASN A 203 -24.51 3.25 -1.09
C ASN A 203 -24.63 1.88 -0.37
N CYS A 204 -25.81 1.25 -0.39
CA CYS A 204 -26.05 -0.11 0.10
C CYS A 204 -26.36 -1.04 -1.09
N LEU A 205 -25.57 -2.08 -1.27
CA LEU A 205 -25.78 -3.09 -2.31
C LEU A 205 -26.11 -4.44 -1.67
N LEU A 206 -27.27 -5.00 -1.96
CA LEU A 206 -27.58 -6.38 -1.59
C LEU A 206 -26.77 -7.35 -2.46
N VAL A 207 -25.85 -8.10 -1.83
CA VAL A 207 -24.91 -9.00 -2.51
C VAL A 207 -25.46 -10.41 -2.62
N SER A 208 -26.03 -10.93 -1.52
CA SER A 208 -26.61 -12.27 -1.48
C SER A 208 -27.71 -12.39 -0.44
N ILE A 209 -28.51 -13.45 -0.54
CA ILE A 209 -29.54 -13.84 0.44
C ILE A 209 -29.25 -15.28 0.85
N LYS A 210 -29.03 -15.49 2.16
CA LYS A 210 -28.89 -16.84 2.72
C LYS A 210 -30.26 -17.33 3.18
N ARG A 211 -30.74 -18.42 2.60
CA ARG A 211 -32.05 -19.03 2.90
C ARG A 211 -31.89 -20.54 3.14
N GLY A 212 -32.18 -21.01 4.34
CA GLY A 212 -32.14 -22.44 4.65
C GLY A 212 -30.79 -23.11 4.36
N GLY A 213 -29.69 -22.40 4.57
CA GLY A 213 -28.33 -22.88 4.29
C GLY A 213 -27.85 -22.73 2.83
N ASN A 214 -28.72 -22.28 1.92
CA ASN A 214 -28.35 -21.99 0.54
C ASN A 214 -28.16 -20.49 0.32
N GLU A 215 -27.23 -20.14 -0.55
CA GLU A 215 -26.97 -18.76 -0.94
C GLU A 215 -27.61 -18.48 -2.30
N LEU A 216 -28.45 -17.43 -2.34
CA LEU A 216 -29.20 -17.01 -3.51
C LEU A 216 -28.65 -15.70 -4.05
N ILE A 217 -28.50 -15.58 -5.37
CA ILE A 217 -28.21 -14.31 -6.02
C ILE A 217 -29.47 -13.44 -6.06
N PRO A 218 -29.47 -12.25 -5.45
CA PRO A 218 -30.65 -11.40 -5.39
C PRO A 218 -31.02 -10.89 -6.78
N LYS A 219 -32.31 -10.99 -7.12
CA LYS A 219 -32.90 -10.41 -8.33
C LYS A 219 -34.06 -9.51 -7.92
N GLY A 220 -34.36 -8.47 -8.70
CA GLY A 220 -35.42 -7.53 -8.38
C GLY A 220 -36.79 -8.18 -8.06
N ARG A 221 -37.08 -9.33 -8.66
CA ARG A 221 -38.32 -10.10 -8.43
C ARG A 221 -38.23 -11.15 -7.32
N THR A 222 -37.08 -11.28 -6.66
CA THR A 222 -36.93 -12.23 -5.55
C THR A 222 -37.78 -11.73 -4.37
N ILE A 223 -38.62 -12.61 -3.83
CA ILE A 223 -39.44 -12.33 -2.65
C ILE A 223 -38.62 -12.69 -1.41
N LEU A 224 -38.67 -11.83 -0.41
CA LEU A 224 -38.00 -11.99 0.88
C LEU A 224 -38.94 -12.67 1.87
N PHE A 225 -38.43 -13.63 2.64
CA PHE A 225 -39.16 -14.36 3.65
C PHE A 225 -38.56 -14.20 5.05
N PRO A 226 -39.34 -14.35 6.11
CA PRO A 226 -38.81 -14.41 7.45
C PRO A 226 -37.75 -15.53 7.58
N GLY A 227 -36.65 -15.22 8.26
CA GLY A 227 -35.49 -16.12 8.38
C GLY A 227 -34.47 -16.01 7.26
N ASP A 228 -34.73 -15.24 6.20
CA ASP A 228 -33.68 -14.91 5.23
C ASP A 228 -32.62 -14.02 5.89
N VAL A 229 -31.35 -14.25 5.57
CA VAL A 229 -30.26 -13.38 5.96
C VAL A 229 -29.80 -12.59 4.74
N LEU A 230 -29.98 -11.29 4.79
CA LEU A 230 -29.54 -10.36 3.75
C LEU A 230 -28.06 -10.01 3.96
N VAL A 231 -27.22 -10.24 2.96
CA VAL A 231 -25.82 -9.83 2.98
C VAL A 231 -25.68 -8.58 2.13
N THR A 232 -25.37 -7.46 2.78
CA THR A 232 -25.22 -6.15 2.12
C THR A 232 -23.78 -5.69 2.14
N LEU A 233 -23.38 -4.96 1.09
CA LEU A 233 -22.08 -4.33 0.93
C LEU A 233 -22.27 -2.82 1.00
N THR A 234 -21.55 -2.16 1.89
CA THR A 234 -21.60 -0.71 2.06
C THR A 234 -20.22 -0.13 2.33
N ASP A 235 -20.04 1.17 2.14
CA ASP A 235 -18.81 1.85 2.52
C ASP A 235 -18.73 2.00 4.05
N GLU A 236 -17.54 1.82 4.65
CA GLU A 236 -17.33 1.89 6.11
C GLU A 236 -17.92 3.14 6.75
N LYS A 237 -17.78 4.28 6.09
CA LYS A 237 -18.32 5.57 6.57
C LYS A 237 -19.85 5.62 6.62
N ASP A 238 -20.54 4.88 5.74
CA ASP A 238 -21.98 4.84 5.64
C ASP A 238 -22.57 3.66 6.43
N ALA A 239 -21.71 2.73 6.87
CA ALA A 239 -22.10 1.51 7.56
C ALA A 239 -22.98 1.72 8.80
N PRO A 240 -22.73 2.70 9.70
CA PRO A 240 -23.61 2.95 10.84
C PRO A 240 -25.03 3.35 10.41
N ALA A 241 -25.17 4.26 9.45
CA ALA A 241 -26.46 4.72 8.97
C ALA A 241 -27.24 3.62 8.21
N VAL A 242 -26.52 2.79 7.45
CA VAL A 242 -27.10 1.61 6.79
C VAL A 242 -27.53 0.57 7.81
N TYR A 243 -26.72 0.35 8.85
CA TYR A 243 -27.04 -0.58 9.92
C TYR A 243 -28.33 -0.19 10.63
N ASP A 244 -28.44 1.06 11.09
CA ASP A 244 -29.62 1.56 11.81
C ASP A 244 -30.89 1.41 10.96
N TYR A 245 -30.83 1.78 9.68
CA TYR A 245 -31.96 1.64 8.76
C TYR A 245 -32.33 0.17 8.52
N MET A 246 -31.38 -0.69 8.25
CA MET A 246 -31.62 -2.11 7.97
C MET A 246 -32.13 -2.84 9.22
N GLU A 247 -31.60 -2.51 10.39
CA GLU A 247 -32.09 -3.05 11.65
C GLU A 247 -33.57 -2.70 11.87
N GLU A 248 -33.96 -1.45 11.61
CA GLU A 248 -35.37 -0.99 11.74
C GLU A 248 -36.30 -1.74 10.78
N VAL A 249 -35.91 -1.88 9.49
CA VAL A 249 -36.82 -2.50 8.49
C VAL A 249 -36.84 -4.03 8.56
N CYS A 250 -35.78 -4.66 9.08
CA CYS A 250 -35.70 -6.11 9.29
C CYS A 250 -36.30 -6.56 10.61
N ALA A 251 -36.42 -5.67 11.61
CA ALA A 251 -36.95 -5.97 12.91
C ALA A 251 -38.47 -6.24 12.88
N GLU A 252 -38.98 -6.95 13.89
CA GLU A 252 -40.41 -7.14 14.10
C GLU A 252 -41.07 -5.79 14.37
N LYS A 253 -42.13 -5.49 13.62
CA LYS A 253 -42.91 -4.27 13.80
C LYS A 253 -43.66 -4.36 15.16
N LYS A 254 -43.24 -3.54 16.13
CA LYS A 254 -43.99 -3.38 17.37
C LYS A 254 -45.33 -2.71 17.06
N GLU A 255 -46.42 -3.39 17.37
CA GLU A 255 -47.78 -2.80 17.32
C GLU A 255 -47.91 -1.59 18.25
#